data_9d9c1415f74d80a2489685718da79191
#
_entry.id   9d9c1415f74d80a2489685718da79191
#
_cell.length_a   1.000
_cell.length_b   1.000
_cell.length_c   1.000
_cell.angle_alpha   90.00
_cell.angle_beta   90.00
_cell.angle_gamma   90.00
#
_symmetry.space_group_name_H-M   'P 1'
#
loop_
_entity.id
_entity.type
_entity.pdbx_description
1 polymer ?
#
loop_
_entity_poly.entity_id
_entity_poly.type
_entity_poly.pdbx_seq_one_letter_code
_entity_poly.pdbx_strand_id
1 'polypeptide(L)'
;MFDKNLIIQESLKKIKNPVILEFGVNRGRSSQRFLNHILKSGGDIFSIDIKDCAHVISSEKWNFFQCDDSDYKKIINRFPKLSEGIDLLFIDSYHDPFHVKKLLERWFVYVKKDGYIYFDDTESGLYRIKKNVILSIVNDEISNVITDFYYSNYGDLIYNKYFNGSGLSEFIKLSEIGTKPKLKKIWRYNLIFAKIYLFLKLM
;
A
#
# COMPACT_ATOMS: atom_id res chain seq x y z
N MET A 1 21.08 9.91 -2.55
CA MET A 1 19.76 9.81 -1.89
C MET A 1 19.09 8.56 -2.44
N PHE A 2 18.75 7.59 -1.60
CA PHE A 2 18.14 6.35 -2.07
C PHE A 2 16.70 6.65 -2.53
N ASP A 3 16.37 6.31 -3.77
CA ASP A 3 15.06 6.60 -4.34
C ASP A 3 14.09 5.44 -4.02
N LYS A 4 12.97 5.72 -3.32
CA LYS A 4 11.92 4.74 -3.02
C LYS A 4 11.39 4.01 -4.28
N ASN A 5 11.45 4.67 -5.43
CA ASN A 5 11.06 4.08 -6.70
C ASN A 5 11.99 2.95 -7.16
N LEU A 6 13.27 2.97 -6.76
CA LEU A 6 14.20 1.87 -7.06
C LEU A 6 13.78 0.58 -6.37
N ILE A 7 13.27 0.67 -5.13
CA ILE A 7 12.76 -0.49 -4.38
C ILE A 7 11.64 -1.16 -5.15
N ILE A 8 10.65 -0.38 -5.57
CA ILE A 8 9.49 -0.89 -6.32
C ILE A 8 9.94 -1.49 -7.67
N GLN A 9 10.88 -0.82 -8.36
CA GLN A 9 11.41 -1.32 -9.62
C GLN A 9 12.18 -2.63 -9.46
N GLU A 10 12.98 -2.79 -8.39
CA GLU A 10 13.70 -4.05 -8.14
C GLU A 10 12.74 -5.20 -7.84
N SER A 11 11.62 -4.94 -7.19
CA SER A 11 10.57 -5.94 -7.00
C SER A 11 9.88 -6.32 -8.30
N LEU A 12 9.57 -5.34 -9.15
CA LEU A 12 8.95 -5.59 -10.45
C LEU A 12 9.84 -6.41 -11.40
N LYS A 13 11.17 -6.19 -11.36
CA LYS A 13 12.11 -6.98 -12.17
C LYS A 13 12.07 -8.49 -11.91
N LYS A 14 11.59 -8.88 -10.72
CA LYS A 14 11.47 -10.30 -10.32
C LYS A 14 10.21 -10.97 -10.85
N ILE A 15 9.26 -10.18 -11.41
CA ILE A 15 7.95 -10.68 -11.82
C ILE A 15 7.85 -10.63 -13.34
N LYS A 16 7.53 -11.75 -13.95
CA LYS A 16 7.26 -11.83 -15.39
C LYS A 16 5.78 -11.54 -15.65
N ASN A 17 5.50 -10.64 -16.61
CA ASN A 17 4.14 -10.21 -16.96
C ASN A 17 3.28 -9.79 -15.73
N PRO A 18 3.73 -8.83 -14.89
CA PRO A 18 3.03 -8.49 -13.68
C PRO A 18 1.65 -7.88 -13.95
N VAL A 19 0.72 -8.17 -13.04
CA VAL A 19 -0.56 -7.46 -12.90
C VAL A 19 -0.37 -6.41 -11.80
N ILE A 20 -0.34 -5.14 -12.21
CA ILE A 20 -0.13 -4.00 -11.32
C ILE A 20 -1.46 -3.29 -11.11
N LEU A 21 -1.83 -3.05 -9.85
CA LEU A 21 -2.96 -2.18 -9.46
C LEU A 21 -2.42 -0.97 -8.70
N GLU A 22 -2.73 0.22 -9.20
CA GLU A 22 -2.33 1.51 -8.63
C GLU A 22 -3.55 2.28 -8.16
N PHE A 23 -3.49 2.80 -6.93
CA PHE A 23 -4.44 3.75 -6.36
C PHE A 23 -3.79 5.11 -6.17
N GLY A 24 -4.36 6.13 -6.80
CA GLY A 24 -3.80 7.47 -6.86
C GLY A 24 -2.90 7.67 -8.08
N VAL A 25 -3.41 8.40 -9.07
CA VAL A 25 -2.71 8.72 -10.33
C VAL A 25 -2.14 10.14 -10.28
N ASN A 26 -2.95 11.11 -9.85
CA ASN A 26 -2.61 12.52 -9.81
C ASN A 26 -1.98 13.02 -11.14
N ARG A 27 -0.65 13.23 -11.18
CA ARG A 27 0.10 13.66 -12.37
C ARG A 27 0.72 12.49 -13.16
N GLY A 28 0.39 11.26 -12.83
CA GLY A 28 0.82 10.04 -13.52
C GLY A 28 2.31 9.68 -13.40
N ARG A 29 3.01 10.17 -12.37
CA ARG A 29 4.45 9.90 -12.23
C ARG A 29 4.74 8.43 -11.95
N SER A 30 4.00 7.81 -11.05
CA SER A 30 4.07 6.37 -10.75
C SER A 30 3.50 5.56 -11.90
N SER A 31 2.33 5.94 -12.41
CA SER A 31 1.67 5.30 -13.55
C SER A 31 2.58 5.20 -14.77
N GLN A 32 3.31 6.29 -15.11
CA GLN A 32 4.26 6.28 -16.23
C GLN A 32 5.43 5.31 -16.00
N ARG A 33 5.92 5.19 -14.77
CA ARG A 33 7.00 4.23 -14.43
C ARG A 33 6.52 2.80 -14.55
N PHE A 34 5.33 2.50 -14.03
CA PHE A 34 4.71 1.19 -14.17
C PHE A 34 4.45 0.84 -15.63
N LEU A 35 3.90 1.78 -16.40
CA LEU A 35 3.69 1.60 -17.83
C LEU A 35 5.00 1.33 -18.57
N ASN A 36 6.06 2.09 -18.29
CA ASN A 36 7.37 1.87 -18.90
C ASN A 36 7.94 0.48 -18.57
N HIS A 37 7.64 -0.06 -17.39
CA HIS A 37 8.00 -1.44 -17.06
C HIS A 37 7.16 -2.44 -17.87
N ILE A 38 5.83 -2.28 -17.92
CA ILE A 38 4.91 -3.14 -18.68
C ILE A 38 5.26 -3.17 -20.19
N LEU A 39 5.62 -2.04 -20.76
CA LEU A 39 6.03 -1.97 -22.18
C LEU A 39 7.28 -2.79 -22.48
N LYS A 40 8.15 -3.04 -21.50
CA LYS A 40 9.39 -3.81 -21.64
C LYS A 40 9.25 -5.27 -21.25
N SER A 41 8.48 -5.56 -20.20
CA SER A 41 8.42 -6.89 -19.58
C SER A 41 7.12 -7.64 -19.85
N GLY A 42 6.13 -6.99 -20.50
CA GLY A 42 4.76 -7.49 -20.59
C GLY A 42 3.98 -7.25 -19.31
N GLY A 43 2.76 -7.82 -19.25
CA GLY A 43 1.86 -7.64 -18.11
C GLY A 43 0.81 -6.54 -18.33
N ASP A 44 0.17 -6.11 -17.26
CA ASP A 44 -0.91 -5.11 -17.28
C ASP A 44 -0.80 -4.15 -16.11
N ILE A 45 -1.19 -2.89 -16.36
CA ILE A 45 -1.35 -1.85 -15.34
C ILE A 45 -2.80 -1.36 -15.33
N PHE A 46 -3.38 -1.32 -14.14
CA PHE A 46 -4.70 -0.78 -13.83
C PHE A 46 -4.51 0.34 -12.81
N SER A 47 -4.92 1.56 -13.18
CA SER A 47 -4.76 2.75 -12.34
C SER A 47 -6.14 3.32 -12.00
N ILE A 48 -6.38 3.57 -10.73
CA ILE A 48 -7.65 4.06 -10.19
C ILE A 48 -7.40 5.41 -9.53
N ASP A 49 -8.23 6.39 -9.84
CA ASP A 49 -8.26 7.67 -9.14
C ASP A 49 -9.71 8.16 -9.05
N ILE A 50 -10.04 8.87 -7.99
CA ILE A 50 -11.37 9.50 -7.84
C ILE A 50 -11.53 10.67 -8.80
N LYS A 51 -10.43 11.30 -9.21
CA LYS A 51 -10.41 12.36 -10.22
C LYS A 51 -10.25 11.78 -11.62
N ASP A 52 -10.76 12.48 -12.61
CA ASP A 52 -10.48 12.11 -14.00
C ASP A 52 -9.02 12.44 -14.36
N CYS A 53 -8.24 11.39 -14.50
CA CYS A 53 -6.84 11.44 -14.91
C CYS A 53 -6.61 10.81 -16.30
N ALA A 54 -7.65 10.51 -17.07
CA ALA A 54 -7.53 9.83 -18.37
C ALA A 54 -6.59 10.55 -19.36
N HIS A 55 -6.47 11.87 -19.23
CA HIS A 55 -5.63 12.72 -20.07
C HIS A 55 -4.13 12.68 -19.74
N VAL A 56 -3.74 12.06 -18.61
CA VAL A 56 -2.37 12.12 -18.08
C VAL A 56 -1.40 11.26 -18.88
N ILE A 57 -1.88 10.11 -19.40
CA ILE A 57 -1.09 9.18 -20.19
C ILE A 57 -1.89 8.79 -21.44
N SER A 58 -1.23 8.86 -22.60
CA SER A 58 -1.79 8.39 -23.88
C SER A 58 -1.12 7.05 -24.24
N SER A 59 -1.75 5.94 -23.84
CA SER A 59 -1.28 4.59 -24.17
C SER A 59 -2.42 3.57 -24.06
N GLU A 60 -2.60 2.72 -25.06
CA GLU A 60 -3.58 1.61 -25.02
C GLU A 60 -3.21 0.54 -23.99
N LYS A 61 -1.98 0.52 -23.50
CA LYS A 61 -1.51 -0.39 -22.45
C LYS A 61 -1.78 0.13 -21.02
N TRP A 62 -2.28 1.35 -20.88
CA TRP A 62 -2.63 1.94 -19.60
C TRP A 62 -4.14 1.87 -19.39
N ASN A 63 -4.56 1.08 -18.42
CA ASN A 63 -5.98 0.89 -18.09
C ASN A 63 -6.36 1.82 -16.94
N PHE A 64 -6.88 3.00 -17.25
CA PHE A 64 -7.37 3.96 -16.25
C PHE A 64 -8.87 3.80 -16.00
N PHE A 65 -9.28 3.96 -14.75
CA PHE A 65 -10.69 4.02 -14.37
C PHE A 65 -10.92 5.04 -13.26
N GLN A 66 -11.75 6.03 -13.56
CA GLN A 66 -12.19 7.01 -12.56
C GLN A 66 -13.19 6.34 -11.60
N CYS A 67 -12.74 6.08 -10.36
CA CYS A 67 -13.53 5.40 -9.34
C CYS A 67 -12.95 5.66 -7.94
N ASP A 68 -13.79 5.54 -6.91
CA ASP A 68 -13.34 5.39 -5.53
C ASP A 68 -12.64 4.03 -5.39
N ASP A 69 -11.35 4.02 -4.99
CA ASP A 69 -10.52 2.82 -4.85
C ASP A 69 -11.04 1.85 -3.76
N SER A 70 -11.90 2.33 -2.87
CA SER A 70 -12.60 1.51 -1.90
C SER A 70 -13.80 0.75 -2.48
N ASP A 71 -14.28 1.07 -3.68
CA ASP A 71 -15.35 0.34 -4.37
C ASP A 71 -14.80 -0.84 -5.18
N TYR A 72 -14.24 -1.81 -4.45
CA TYR A 72 -13.59 -2.97 -5.06
C TYR A 72 -14.51 -3.76 -6.01
N LYS A 73 -15.85 -3.81 -5.75
CA LYS A 73 -16.78 -4.52 -6.62
C LYS A 73 -16.87 -3.88 -7.99
N LYS A 74 -16.98 -2.55 -8.03
CA LYS A 74 -17.04 -1.78 -9.28
C LYS A 74 -15.74 -1.92 -10.07
N ILE A 75 -14.59 -1.88 -9.38
CA ILE A 75 -13.27 -2.03 -9.99
C ILE A 75 -13.07 -3.44 -10.56
N ILE A 76 -13.39 -4.49 -9.80
CA ILE A 76 -13.30 -5.89 -10.27
C ILE A 76 -14.27 -6.15 -11.44
N ASN A 77 -15.49 -5.60 -11.40
CA ASN A 77 -16.42 -5.73 -12.53
C ASN A 77 -15.88 -5.04 -13.80
N ARG A 78 -15.17 -3.91 -13.67
CA ARG A 78 -14.54 -3.20 -14.78
C ARG A 78 -13.31 -3.93 -15.30
N PHE A 79 -12.53 -4.51 -14.39
CA PHE A 79 -11.26 -5.20 -14.67
C PHE A 79 -11.25 -6.60 -14.03
N PRO A 80 -11.94 -7.59 -14.62
CA PRO A 80 -12.08 -8.94 -14.04
C PRO A 80 -10.73 -9.62 -13.80
N LYS A 81 -9.70 -9.30 -14.58
CA LYS A 81 -8.34 -9.82 -14.44
C LYS A 81 -7.75 -9.59 -13.04
N LEU A 82 -8.14 -8.54 -12.33
CA LEU A 82 -7.68 -8.29 -10.96
C LEU A 82 -8.14 -9.37 -9.97
N SER A 83 -9.23 -10.07 -10.26
CA SER A 83 -9.70 -11.19 -9.43
C SER A 83 -8.88 -12.47 -9.61
N GLU A 84 -8.12 -12.57 -10.71
CA GLU A 84 -7.20 -13.69 -10.97
C GLU A 84 -5.89 -13.54 -10.20
N GLY A 85 -5.59 -12.34 -9.72
CA GLY A 85 -4.49 -12.04 -8.83
C GLY A 85 -3.66 -10.83 -9.24
N ILE A 86 -3.28 -10.06 -8.21
CA ILE A 86 -2.48 -8.85 -8.30
C ILE A 86 -1.06 -9.18 -7.86
N ASP A 87 -0.06 -8.89 -8.69
CA ASP A 87 1.35 -9.08 -8.37
C ASP A 87 1.94 -7.90 -7.58
N LEU A 88 1.46 -6.69 -7.89
CA LEU A 88 1.85 -5.47 -7.17
C LEU A 88 0.65 -4.55 -6.98
N LEU A 89 0.32 -4.26 -5.74
CA LEU A 89 -0.65 -3.23 -5.32
C LEU A 89 0.13 -2.02 -4.81
N PHE A 90 -0.07 -0.86 -5.43
CA PHE A 90 0.52 0.42 -5.01
C PHE A 90 -0.56 1.36 -4.49
N ILE A 91 -0.44 1.79 -3.24
CA ILE A 91 -1.41 2.65 -2.54
C ILE A 91 -0.78 4.01 -2.29
N ASP A 92 -1.18 5.01 -3.08
CA ASP A 92 -0.77 6.42 -3.01
C ASP A 92 -2.00 7.33 -3.26
N SER A 93 -3.14 6.96 -2.68
CA SER A 93 -4.41 7.67 -2.85
C SER A 93 -4.72 8.57 -1.65
N TYR A 94 -5.91 8.49 -1.08
CA TYR A 94 -6.32 9.31 0.05
C TYR A 94 -5.60 8.89 1.34
N HIS A 95 -4.75 9.80 1.86
CA HIS A 95 -3.96 9.59 3.08
C HIS A 95 -4.82 9.78 4.32
N ASP A 96 -5.61 8.76 4.62
CA ASP A 96 -6.45 8.65 5.82
C ASP A 96 -6.30 7.24 6.41
N PRO A 97 -6.07 7.08 7.73
CA PRO A 97 -5.83 5.77 8.34
C PRO A 97 -7.02 4.82 8.22
N PHE A 98 -8.26 5.31 8.28
CA PHE A 98 -9.45 4.46 8.10
C PHE A 98 -9.58 4.01 6.66
N HIS A 99 -9.24 4.88 5.71
CA HIS A 99 -9.24 4.55 4.28
C HIS A 99 -8.20 3.49 3.96
N VAL A 100 -6.95 3.66 4.39
CA VAL A 100 -5.87 2.68 4.20
C VAL A 100 -6.25 1.32 4.81
N LYS A 101 -6.83 1.32 6.02
CA LYS A 101 -7.33 0.09 6.65
C LYS A 101 -8.39 -0.59 5.77
N LYS A 102 -9.35 0.17 5.25
CA LYS A 102 -10.42 -0.33 4.38
C LYS A 102 -9.87 -0.93 3.07
N LEU A 103 -8.84 -0.29 2.49
CA LEU A 103 -8.18 -0.82 1.30
C LEU A 103 -7.49 -2.15 1.59
N LEU A 104 -6.72 -2.24 2.67
CA LEU A 104 -6.08 -3.49 3.11
C LEU A 104 -7.08 -4.62 3.31
N GLU A 105 -8.19 -4.37 4.03
CA GLU A 105 -9.23 -5.34 4.30
C GLU A 105 -9.86 -5.93 3.03
N ARG A 106 -9.95 -5.12 1.98
CA ARG A 106 -10.64 -5.48 0.74
C ARG A 106 -9.72 -6.06 -0.33
N TRP A 107 -8.52 -5.50 -0.48
CA TRP A 107 -7.64 -5.83 -1.59
C TRP A 107 -6.62 -6.92 -1.26
N PHE A 108 -6.33 -7.16 0.02
CA PHE A 108 -5.40 -8.20 0.44
C PHE A 108 -5.73 -9.58 -0.15
N VAL A 109 -7.01 -9.92 -0.25
CA VAL A 109 -7.48 -11.21 -0.79
C VAL A 109 -7.10 -11.44 -2.25
N TYR A 110 -6.95 -10.36 -3.02
CA TYR A 110 -6.63 -10.40 -4.44
C TYR A 110 -5.13 -10.36 -4.74
N VAL A 111 -4.29 -10.02 -3.77
CA VAL A 111 -2.84 -10.06 -3.96
C VAL A 111 -2.38 -11.51 -3.96
N LYS A 112 -1.54 -11.88 -4.92
CA LYS A 112 -0.95 -13.22 -5.04
C LYS A 112 0.02 -13.51 -3.90
N LYS A 113 0.34 -14.78 -3.70
CA LYS A 113 1.51 -15.19 -2.93
C LYS A 113 2.76 -14.64 -3.60
N ASP A 114 3.72 -14.21 -2.79
CA ASP A 114 4.93 -13.48 -3.19
C ASP A 114 4.68 -12.14 -3.88
N GLY A 115 3.42 -11.68 -3.92
CA GLY A 115 3.02 -10.37 -4.41
C GLY A 115 3.30 -9.26 -3.39
N TYR A 116 3.41 -8.05 -3.88
CA TYR A 116 3.80 -6.87 -3.13
C TYR A 116 2.63 -5.93 -2.88
N ILE A 117 2.59 -5.33 -1.69
CA ILE A 117 1.70 -4.20 -1.37
C ILE A 117 2.59 -3.05 -0.90
N TYR A 118 2.60 -1.95 -1.63
CA TYR A 118 3.33 -0.74 -1.29
C TYR A 118 2.39 0.35 -0.82
N PHE A 119 2.83 1.09 0.21
CA PHE A 119 2.14 2.27 0.73
C PHE A 119 3.10 3.44 0.67
N ASP A 120 2.74 4.49 -0.06
CA ASP A 120 3.51 5.72 -0.08
C ASP A 120 3.19 6.60 1.14
N ASP A 121 4.08 7.53 1.46
CA ASP A 121 3.93 8.53 2.51
C ASP A 121 3.59 7.95 3.91
N THR A 122 4.38 6.94 4.34
CA THR A 122 4.16 6.23 5.62
C THR A 122 5.09 6.66 6.75
N GLU A 123 5.83 7.79 6.59
CA GLU A 123 6.80 8.27 7.58
C GLU A 123 6.56 9.74 7.93
N SER A 124 6.55 10.03 9.22
CA SER A 124 6.25 11.37 9.75
C SER A 124 7.48 12.25 9.96
N GLY A 125 8.70 11.68 10.03
CA GLY A 125 9.91 12.39 10.43
C GLY A 125 10.20 13.65 9.63
N LEU A 126 10.06 13.59 8.30
CA LEU A 126 10.24 14.75 7.42
C LEU A 126 9.23 15.88 7.72
N TYR A 127 7.98 15.53 8.02
CA TYR A 127 6.92 16.48 8.32
C TYR A 127 7.10 17.10 9.70
N ARG A 128 7.64 16.35 10.68
CA ARG A 128 8.02 16.87 12.01
C ARG A 128 9.14 17.91 11.89
N ILE A 129 10.17 17.64 11.09
CA ILE A 129 11.26 18.60 10.82
C ILE A 129 10.69 19.88 10.21
N LYS A 130 9.75 19.76 9.27
CA LYS A 130 9.09 20.91 8.62
C LYS A 130 7.97 21.53 9.46
N LYS A 131 7.77 21.08 10.70
CA LYS A 131 6.70 21.52 11.63
C LYS A 131 5.28 21.41 11.04
N ASN A 132 5.06 20.46 10.12
CA ASN A 132 3.74 20.15 9.60
C ASN A 132 3.05 19.13 10.52
N VAL A 133 2.35 19.63 11.55
CA VAL A 133 1.72 18.82 12.60
C VAL A 133 0.68 17.85 12.03
N ILE A 134 -0.17 18.32 11.11
CA ILE A 134 -1.27 17.53 10.56
C ILE A 134 -0.72 16.33 9.80
N LEU A 135 0.18 16.55 8.84
CA LEU A 135 0.75 15.45 8.05
C LEU A 135 1.61 14.51 8.90
N SER A 136 2.28 15.02 9.96
CA SER A 136 3.02 14.14 10.86
C SER A 136 2.11 13.20 11.62
N ILE A 137 0.97 13.69 12.13
CA ILE A 137 -0.02 12.86 12.85
C ILE A 137 -0.65 11.84 11.89
N VAL A 138 -1.10 12.28 10.72
CA VAL A 138 -1.73 11.41 9.72
C VAL A 138 -0.81 10.27 9.32
N ASN A 139 0.46 10.56 9.01
CA ASN A 139 1.43 9.53 8.62
C ASN A 139 1.78 8.58 9.76
N ASP A 140 1.83 9.07 11.02
CA ASP A 140 1.97 8.19 12.19
C ASP A 140 0.80 7.23 12.31
N GLU A 141 -0.44 7.72 12.16
CA GLU A 141 -1.63 6.88 12.25
C GLU A 141 -1.72 5.88 11.09
N ILE A 142 -1.36 6.26 9.87
CA ILE A 142 -1.25 5.32 8.73
C ILE A 142 -0.20 4.25 9.03
N SER A 143 0.98 4.64 9.49
CA SER A 143 2.04 3.71 9.90
C SER A 143 1.57 2.74 10.98
N ASN A 144 0.75 3.24 11.93
CA ASN A 144 0.13 2.43 12.97
C ASN A 144 -0.84 1.39 12.38
N VAL A 145 -1.71 1.79 11.46
CA VAL A 145 -2.65 0.89 10.78
C VAL A 145 -1.91 -0.21 10.03
N ILE A 146 -0.86 0.13 9.27
CA ILE A 146 -0.04 -0.83 8.53
C ILE A 146 0.63 -1.83 9.50
N THR A 147 1.20 -1.32 10.59
CA THR A 147 1.87 -2.14 11.61
C THR A 147 0.88 -3.07 12.33
N ASP A 148 -0.31 -2.58 12.67
CA ASP A 148 -1.37 -3.38 13.30
C ASP A 148 -1.89 -4.47 12.36
N PHE A 149 -2.02 -4.15 11.06
CA PHE A 149 -2.38 -5.14 10.06
C PHE A 149 -1.31 -6.24 9.94
N TYR A 150 -0.02 -5.86 9.92
CA TYR A 150 1.08 -6.81 9.95
C TYR A 150 1.01 -7.74 11.16
N TYR A 151 0.91 -7.21 12.37
CA TYR A 151 0.84 -8.04 13.59
C TYR A 151 -0.39 -8.94 13.63
N SER A 152 -1.51 -8.51 13.04
CA SER A 152 -2.69 -9.36 12.90
C SER A 152 -2.47 -10.53 11.94
N ASN A 153 -1.54 -10.38 10.98
CA ASN A 153 -1.28 -11.29 9.87
C ASN A 153 0.20 -11.72 9.77
N TYR A 154 0.97 -11.68 10.86
CA TYR A 154 2.44 -11.86 10.83
C TYR A 154 2.91 -13.17 10.19
N GLY A 155 2.10 -14.24 10.21
CA GLY A 155 2.40 -15.50 9.53
C GLY A 155 2.11 -15.47 8.02
N ASP A 156 1.38 -14.46 7.54
CA ASP A 156 0.93 -14.32 6.16
C ASP A 156 1.67 -13.19 5.40
N LEU A 157 2.57 -12.44 6.10
CA LEU A 157 3.25 -11.26 5.58
C LEU A 157 4.70 -11.16 6.04
N ILE A 158 5.55 -10.61 5.16
CA ILE A 158 6.80 -9.93 5.53
C ILE A 158 6.52 -8.43 5.48
N TYR A 159 7.05 -7.66 6.43
CA TYR A 159 6.93 -6.20 6.48
C TYR A 159 8.29 -5.52 6.45
N ASN A 160 8.49 -4.67 5.47
CA ASN A 160 9.65 -3.79 5.36
C ASN A 160 9.20 -2.33 5.41
N LYS A 161 9.96 -1.48 6.12
CA LYS A 161 9.73 -0.05 6.19
C LYS A 161 10.98 0.71 5.80
N TYR A 162 10.83 1.65 4.88
CA TYR A 162 11.92 2.47 4.31
C TYR A 162 11.70 3.93 4.71
N PHE A 163 12.67 4.50 5.45
CA PHE A 163 12.61 5.84 6.03
C PHE A 163 13.10 6.95 5.09
N ASN A 164 12.98 6.77 3.79
CA ASN A 164 13.46 7.73 2.81
C ASN A 164 12.39 8.75 2.44
N GLY A 165 12.65 10.03 2.66
CA GLY A 165 11.70 11.11 2.37
C GLY A 165 10.45 11.02 3.23
N SER A 166 9.29 10.90 2.60
CA SER A 166 7.98 10.70 3.25
C SER A 166 7.72 9.23 3.63
N GLY A 167 8.69 8.35 3.40
CA GLY A 167 8.61 6.92 3.72
C GLY A 167 7.90 6.08 2.67
N LEU A 168 8.22 4.80 2.72
CA LEU A 168 7.57 3.74 1.95
C LEU A 168 7.43 2.52 2.86
N SER A 169 6.26 1.93 2.90
CA SER A 169 6.02 0.64 3.55
C SER A 169 5.75 -0.43 2.51
N GLU A 170 6.24 -1.64 2.74
CA GLU A 170 6.11 -2.78 1.84
C GLU A 170 5.62 -4.00 2.61
N PHE A 171 4.59 -4.64 2.11
CA PHE A 171 4.27 -6.02 2.46
C PHE A 171 4.63 -6.96 1.32
N ILE A 172 5.21 -8.11 1.65
CA ILE A 172 5.31 -9.26 0.76
C ILE A 172 4.33 -10.31 1.31
N LYS A 173 3.35 -10.69 0.51
CA LYS A 173 2.34 -11.66 0.94
C LYS A 173 2.86 -13.07 0.84
N LEU A 174 2.76 -13.85 1.91
CA LEU A 174 3.20 -15.25 1.99
C LEU A 174 2.06 -16.24 1.81
N SER A 175 0.81 -15.81 2.04
CA SER A 175 -0.37 -16.65 1.90
C SER A 175 -0.93 -16.65 0.48
N GLU A 176 -1.69 -17.69 0.14
CA GLU A 176 -2.29 -17.84 -1.18
C GLU A 176 -3.35 -16.76 -1.47
N ILE A 177 -3.62 -16.52 -2.77
CA ILE A 177 -4.73 -15.68 -3.19
C ILE A 177 -6.05 -16.19 -2.57
N GLY A 178 -6.95 -15.27 -2.23
CA GLY A 178 -8.22 -15.62 -1.57
C GLY A 178 -8.12 -15.73 -0.05
N THR A 179 -6.91 -15.79 0.54
CA THR A 179 -6.73 -15.76 2.00
C THR A 179 -7.28 -14.45 2.56
N LYS A 180 -8.25 -14.54 3.46
CA LYS A 180 -8.83 -13.37 4.12
C LYS A 180 -7.91 -12.84 5.21
N PRO A 181 -7.73 -11.52 5.33
CA PRO A 181 -6.92 -10.95 6.39
C PRO A 181 -7.59 -11.14 7.75
N LYS A 182 -6.77 -11.31 8.79
CA LYS A 182 -7.20 -11.29 10.18
C LYS A 182 -7.22 -9.84 10.67
N LEU A 183 -8.28 -9.46 11.35
CA LEU A 183 -8.47 -8.11 11.87
C LEU A 183 -8.53 -8.17 13.40
N LYS A 184 -7.36 -8.21 14.01
CA LYS A 184 -7.23 -8.25 15.47
C LYS A 184 -7.06 -6.84 16.00
N LYS A 185 -7.64 -6.55 17.16
CA LYS A 185 -7.35 -5.31 17.89
C LYS A 185 -5.98 -5.46 18.54
N ILE A 186 -5.02 -4.64 18.13
CA ILE A 186 -3.69 -4.57 18.74
C ILE A 186 -3.73 -3.55 19.87
N TRP A 187 -3.43 -4.00 21.09
CA TRP A 187 -3.36 -3.14 22.24
C TRP A 187 -2.02 -2.44 22.31
N ARG A 188 -2.04 -1.13 22.41
CA ARG A 188 -0.84 -0.30 22.59
C ARG A 188 -0.81 0.20 24.02
N TYR A 189 0.19 -0.26 24.76
CA TYR A 189 0.42 0.19 26.11
C TYR A 189 1.35 1.42 26.07
N ASN A 190 0.98 2.48 26.76
CA ASN A 190 1.90 3.61 26.94
C ASN A 190 2.87 3.33 28.10
N LEU A 191 3.95 4.13 28.16
CA LEU A 191 5.01 3.98 29.16
C LEU A 191 4.48 4.10 30.61
N ILE A 192 3.41 4.88 30.82
CA ILE A 192 2.81 5.06 32.15
C ILE A 192 2.19 3.75 32.61
N PHE A 193 1.40 3.08 31.78
CA PHE A 193 0.82 1.78 32.09
C PHE A 193 1.90 0.73 32.33
N ALA A 194 2.96 0.72 31.50
CA ALA A 194 4.08 -0.20 31.68
C ALA A 194 4.76 0.00 33.06
N LYS A 195 4.99 1.25 33.48
CA LYS A 195 5.58 1.56 34.78
C LYS A 195 4.67 1.17 35.95
N ILE A 196 3.36 1.44 35.84
CA ILE A 196 2.38 1.04 36.87
C ILE A 196 2.35 -0.50 36.97
N TYR A 197 2.29 -1.20 35.83
CA TYR A 197 2.29 -2.66 35.82
C TYR A 197 3.55 -3.24 36.47
N LEU A 198 4.74 -2.73 36.13
CA LEU A 198 5.99 -3.15 36.74
C LEU A 198 6.03 -2.90 38.25
N PHE A 199 5.55 -1.74 38.68
CA PHE A 199 5.47 -1.42 40.10
C PHE A 199 4.57 -2.39 40.87
N LEU A 200 3.38 -2.69 40.32
CA LEU A 200 2.45 -3.64 40.94
C LEU A 200 2.95 -5.09 40.94
N LYS A 201 3.81 -5.46 39.98
CA LYS A 201 4.39 -6.81 39.91
C LYS A 201 5.57 -7.02 40.86
N LEU A 202 6.19 -5.93 41.32
CA LEU A 202 7.32 -5.96 42.25
C LEU A 202 6.88 -5.82 43.72
N MET A 203 5.60 -5.56 43.98
CA MET A 203 4.95 -5.63 45.31
C MET A 203 4.35 -7.01 45.57
#